data_e58bf6dfeafb573969790715863f0378
#
_entry.id   e58bf6dfeafb573969790715863f0378
#
_cell.length_a   1.000
_cell.length_b   1.000
_cell.length_c   1.000
_cell.angle_alpha   90.00
_cell.angle_beta   90.00
_cell.angle_gamma   90.00
#
_symmetry.space_group_name_H-M   'P 1'
#
loop_
_entity.id
_entity.type
_entity.pdbx_description
1 polymer ?
#
loop_
_entity_poly.entity_id
_entity_poly.type
_entity_poly.pdbx_seq_one_letter_code
_entity_poly.pdbx_strand_id
1 'polypeptide(L)' 'MPAPIAELSSLASALDELRRRVSAIADRAVAEDDDDTAGELYAVERSLIGAARRLGRITSGTGRRA' A
#
# COMPACT_ATOMS: atom_id res chain seq x y z
N MET A 1 -24.73 -0.57 8.67
CA MET A 1 -23.82 -1.68 8.98
C MET A 1 -22.42 -1.14 9.20
N PRO A 2 -21.85 -1.34 10.34
CA PRO A 2 -20.48 -0.85 10.57
C PRO A 2 -19.47 -1.59 9.69
N ALA A 3 -18.43 -0.90 9.30
CA ALA A 3 -17.36 -1.49 8.54
C ALA A 3 -16.57 -2.47 9.42
N PRO A 4 -16.04 -3.56 8.84
CA PRO A 4 -15.25 -4.53 9.60
C PRO A 4 -13.86 -3.97 9.88
N ILE A 5 -13.74 -3.16 10.90
CA ILE A 5 -12.54 -2.39 11.21
C ILE A 5 -11.31 -3.30 11.33
N ALA A 6 -11.45 -4.42 12.05
CA ALA A 6 -10.30 -5.31 12.23
C ALA A 6 -9.81 -5.86 10.90
N GLU A 7 -10.74 -6.24 10.02
CA GLU A 7 -10.36 -6.74 8.71
C GLU A 7 -9.72 -5.65 7.86
N LEU A 8 -10.26 -4.44 7.92
CA LEU A 8 -9.71 -3.33 7.16
C LEU A 8 -8.29 -2.99 7.63
N SER A 9 -8.08 -3.01 8.94
CA SER A 9 -6.74 -2.78 9.48
C SER A 9 -5.76 -3.86 9.04
N SER A 10 -6.22 -5.11 9.00
CA SER A 10 -5.39 -6.22 8.55
C SER A 10 -5.02 -6.05 7.07
N LEU A 11 -5.99 -5.63 6.25
CA LEU A 11 -5.71 -5.38 4.84
C LEU A 11 -4.72 -4.24 4.65
N ALA A 12 -4.86 -3.18 5.43
CA ALA A 12 -3.93 -2.06 5.34
C ALA A 12 -2.51 -2.49 5.69
N SER A 13 -2.38 -3.35 6.72
CA SER A 13 -1.07 -3.90 7.10
C SER A 13 -0.49 -4.77 6.00
N ALA A 14 -1.33 -5.59 5.35
CA ALA A 14 -0.90 -6.43 4.25
C ALA A 14 -0.41 -5.58 3.07
N LEU A 15 -1.13 -4.50 2.76
CA LEU A 15 -0.72 -3.60 1.69
C LEU A 15 0.62 -2.94 2.02
N ASP A 16 0.83 -2.55 3.27
CA ASP A 16 2.09 -1.94 3.67
C ASP A 16 3.24 -2.93 3.54
N GLU A 17 3.01 -4.18 3.89
CA GLU A 17 4.01 -5.23 3.74
C GLU A 17 4.34 -5.44 2.25
N LEU A 18 3.32 -5.50 1.40
CA LEU A 18 3.54 -5.62 -0.04
C LEU A 18 4.31 -4.43 -0.58
N ARG A 19 3.97 -3.23 -0.11
CA ARG A 19 4.67 -2.02 -0.53
C ARG A 19 6.17 -2.13 -0.24
N ARG A 20 6.52 -2.59 0.97
CA ARG A 20 7.93 -2.73 1.33
C ARG A 20 8.64 -3.75 0.45
N ARG A 21 7.97 -4.85 0.13
CA ARG A 21 8.56 -5.88 -0.71
C ARG A 21 8.74 -5.38 -2.14
N VAL A 22 7.75 -4.65 -2.66
CA VAL A 22 7.84 -4.06 -3.99
C VAL A 22 8.99 -3.06 -4.04
N SER A 23 9.11 -2.23 -3.01
CA SER A 23 10.17 -1.23 -2.94
C SER A 23 11.56 -1.88 -2.98
N ALA A 24 11.72 -2.98 -2.25
CA ALA A 24 13.00 -3.71 -2.22
C ALA A 24 13.35 -4.26 -3.60
N ILE A 25 12.36 -4.80 -4.32
CA ILE A 25 12.60 -5.33 -5.66
C ILE A 25 12.91 -4.18 -6.64
N ALA A 26 12.23 -3.05 -6.50
CA ALA A 26 12.49 -1.89 -7.34
C ALA A 26 13.93 -1.40 -7.14
N ASP A 27 14.38 -1.34 -5.90
CA ASP A 27 15.75 -0.92 -5.61
C ASP A 27 16.79 -1.86 -6.24
N ARG A 28 16.48 -3.16 -6.24
CA ARG A 28 17.36 -4.13 -6.89
C ARG A 28 17.38 -3.95 -8.40
N ALA A 29 16.22 -3.63 -8.98
CA ALA A 29 16.15 -3.37 -10.41
C ALA A 29 17.01 -2.16 -10.77
N VAL A 30 17.00 -1.11 -9.96
CA VAL A 30 17.88 0.05 -10.19
C VAL A 30 19.32 -0.38 -10.12
N ALA A 31 19.68 -1.20 -9.13
CA ALA A 31 21.08 -1.66 -8.98
C ALA A 31 21.53 -2.50 -10.18
N GLU A 32 20.60 -3.12 -10.88
CA GLU A 32 20.89 -3.94 -12.04
C GLU A 32 20.69 -3.19 -13.36
N ASP A 33 20.53 -1.88 -13.28
CA ASP A 33 20.32 -1.01 -14.43
C ASP A 33 19.06 -1.34 -15.23
N ASP A 34 18.07 -1.91 -14.57
CA ASP A 34 16.78 -2.20 -15.19
C ASP A 34 15.79 -1.11 -14.81
N ASP A 35 15.97 0.05 -15.43
CA ASP A 35 15.19 1.24 -15.08
C ASP A 35 13.72 1.11 -15.47
N ASP A 36 13.42 0.39 -16.53
CA ASP A 36 12.04 0.20 -16.95
C ASP A 36 11.26 -0.59 -15.88
N THR A 37 11.82 -1.69 -15.42
CA THR A 37 11.18 -2.48 -14.36
C THR A 37 11.10 -1.68 -13.08
N ALA A 38 12.16 -0.97 -12.73
CA ALA A 38 12.15 -0.16 -11.52
C ALA A 38 11.04 0.89 -11.56
N GLY A 39 10.88 1.57 -12.71
CA GLY A 39 9.85 2.58 -12.86
C GLY A 39 8.46 2.03 -12.67
N GLU A 40 8.18 0.85 -13.25
CA GLU A 40 6.90 0.19 -13.11
C GLU A 40 6.65 -0.22 -11.66
N LEU A 41 7.67 -0.74 -10.99
CA LEU A 41 7.53 -1.15 -9.60
C LEU A 41 7.30 0.04 -8.67
N TYR A 42 7.97 1.18 -8.93
CA TYR A 42 7.70 2.37 -8.13
C TYR A 42 6.27 2.87 -8.34
N ALA A 43 5.73 2.72 -9.54
CA ALA A 43 4.33 3.06 -9.78
C ALA A 43 3.40 2.14 -8.98
N VAL A 44 3.71 0.85 -8.93
CA VAL A 44 2.96 -0.10 -8.11
C VAL A 44 3.03 0.30 -6.64
N GLU A 45 4.22 0.68 -6.17
CA GLU A 45 4.37 1.11 -4.78
C GLU A 45 3.46 2.30 -4.47
N ARG A 46 3.41 3.28 -5.34
CA ARG A 46 2.54 4.44 -5.15
C ARG A 46 1.07 4.04 -5.10
N SER A 47 0.68 3.08 -5.94
CA SER A 47 -0.70 2.59 -5.93
C SER A 47 -1.04 1.91 -4.61
N LEU A 48 -0.10 1.14 -4.06
CA LEU A 48 -0.30 0.46 -2.79
C LEU A 48 -0.42 1.47 -1.65
N ILE A 49 0.40 2.52 -1.68
CA ILE A 49 0.33 3.59 -0.69
C ILE A 49 -1.05 4.26 -0.75
N GLY A 50 -1.52 4.56 -1.94
CA GLY A 50 -2.83 5.18 -2.12
C GLY A 50 -3.96 4.29 -1.63
N ALA A 51 -3.87 2.98 -1.93
CA ALA A 51 -4.87 2.03 -1.48
C ALA A 51 -4.89 1.94 0.05
N ALA A 52 -3.72 1.90 0.68
CA ALA A 52 -3.63 1.86 2.14
C ALA A 52 -4.24 3.11 2.76
N ARG A 53 -4.00 4.27 2.16
CA ARG A 53 -4.59 5.52 2.64
C ARG A 53 -6.11 5.51 2.56
N ARG A 54 -6.66 4.94 1.48
CA ARG A 54 -8.11 4.84 1.33
C ARG A 54 -8.70 3.95 2.42
N LEU A 55 -8.05 2.82 2.71
CA LEU A 55 -8.50 1.96 3.78
C LEU A 55 -8.44 2.68 5.13
N GLY A 56 -7.37 3.43 5.36
CA GLY A 56 -7.23 4.21 6.58
C GLY A 56 -8.32 5.24 6.74
N ARG A 57 -8.74 5.88 5.64
CA ARG A 57 -9.83 6.86 5.70
C ARG A 57 -11.14 6.20 6.05
N ILE A 58 -11.42 5.01 5.52
CA ILE A 58 -12.64 4.28 5.86
C ILE A 58 -12.63 3.97 7.35
N THR A 59 -11.52 3.46 7.87
CA THR A 59 -11.40 3.11 9.27
C THR A 59 -11.58 4.33 10.17
N SER A 60 -10.89 5.41 9.86
CA SER A 60 -10.99 6.66 10.63
C SER A 60 -12.37 7.28 10.51
N GLY A 61 -12.91 7.31 9.29
CA GLY A 61 -14.21 7.88 9.06
C GLY A 61 -15.29 7.17 9.83
N THR A 62 -15.21 5.85 9.91
CA THR A 62 -16.18 5.06 10.67
C THR A 62 -16.14 5.43 12.14
N GLY A 63 -14.93 5.61 12.69
CA GLY A 63 -14.79 5.98 14.08
C GLY A 63 -15.17 7.41 14.39
N ARG A 64 -15.09 8.30 13.40
CA ARG A 64 -15.34 9.72 13.60
C ARG A 64 -16.76 10.16 13.29
N ARG A 65 -17.47 9.34 12.56
CA ARG A 65 -18.86 9.67 12.20
C ARG A 65 -19.71 9.60 13.45
N ALA A 66 -20.12 10.69 13.87
CA ALA A 66 -20.93 10.76 15.08
C ALA A 66 -22.33 11.20 14.74
#